data_565d62842586de0266835c3cb0968f41
#
_entry.id   565d62842586de0266835c3cb0968f41
#
_cell.length_a   1.000
_cell.length_b   1.000
_cell.length_c   1.000
_cell.angle_alpha   90.00
_cell.angle_beta   90.00
_cell.angle_gamma   90.00
#
_symmetry.space_group_name_H-M   'P 1'
#
loop_
_entity.id
_entity.type
_entity.pdbx_description
1 polymer ?
#
loop_
_entity_poly.entity_id
_entity_poly.type
_entity_poly.pdbx_seq_one_letter_code
_entity_poly.pdbx_strand_id
1 'polypeptide(L)'
;MFVDKEKEVKLLKDLGLSDGEAKVYLQLLSRPQGEMLDKVVTAFEIPTSEAEDSLKSLADKGLVQISRNRIEAVQPRIVVQRMLERRRKSVEAELTQDSSNALALEKILEPVYWENRLGVRSEEIIEPLRDLVDMELHTAQILGNATKEGVIFAETFGWYDKVRESLFQAHDRGIRLRILMMANDESTLKRARELQGIGVQVRHCTEEWYPVRGTLVDDQELVFLIWATREREVIRPVYYRPHYTKNAGLIRVFRDAFQKRWEEGASIEP
;
A
#
# COMPACT_ATOMS: atom_id res chain seq x y z
N MET A 1 -31.03 45.02 8.02
CA MET A 1 -29.66 44.56 8.21
C MET A 1 -29.06 44.41 6.82
N PHE A 2 -28.24 45.36 6.38
CA PHE A 2 -27.61 45.27 5.08
C PHE A 2 -26.56 44.19 5.16
N VAL A 3 -26.87 43.03 4.61
CA VAL A 3 -25.93 41.94 4.47
C VAL A 3 -25.05 42.30 3.26
N ASP A 4 -23.75 42.21 3.44
CA ASP A 4 -22.77 42.55 2.40
C ASP A 4 -22.79 41.41 1.34
N LYS A 5 -23.62 41.59 0.31
CA LYS A 5 -23.80 40.60 -0.78
C LYS A 5 -22.49 40.16 -1.43
N GLU A 6 -21.52 41.07 -1.54
CA GLU A 6 -20.22 40.74 -2.12
C GLU A 6 -19.44 39.78 -1.23
N LYS A 7 -19.50 39.96 0.09
CA LYS A 7 -18.87 39.08 1.06
C LYS A 7 -19.50 37.68 1.05
N GLU A 8 -20.83 37.58 0.94
CA GLU A 8 -21.55 36.33 0.88
C GLU A 8 -21.21 35.53 -0.40
N VAL A 9 -21.21 36.22 -1.57
CA VAL A 9 -20.79 35.62 -2.84
C VAL A 9 -19.35 35.11 -2.72
N LYS A 10 -18.43 35.91 -2.17
CA LYS A 10 -17.03 35.51 -1.99
C LYS A 10 -16.91 34.23 -1.13
N LEU A 11 -17.59 34.19 0.03
CA LEU A 11 -17.54 33.00 0.92
C LEU A 11 -18.09 31.74 0.24
N LEU A 12 -19.16 31.87 -0.55
CA LEU A 12 -19.72 30.74 -1.31
C LEU A 12 -18.75 30.26 -2.41
N LYS A 13 -18.06 31.18 -3.06
CA LYS A 13 -17.00 30.87 -4.05
C LYS A 13 -15.80 30.17 -3.41
N ASP A 14 -15.35 30.64 -2.25
CA ASP A 14 -14.25 30.01 -1.50
C ASP A 14 -14.61 28.55 -1.10
N LEU A 15 -15.89 28.25 -0.94
CA LEU A 15 -16.39 26.89 -0.70
C LEU A 15 -16.62 26.08 -1.98
N GLY A 16 -16.43 26.64 -3.18
CA GLY A 16 -16.46 25.91 -4.45
C GLY A 16 -17.71 26.12 -5.30
N LEU A 17 -18.49 27.19 -5.10
CA LEU A 17 -19.49 27.64 -6.06
C LEU A 17 -18.86 28.56 -7.13
N SER A 18 -19.45 28.53 -8.32
CA SER A 18 -19.17 29.56 -9.32
C SER A 18 -19.84 30.91 -8.92
N ASP A 19 -19.47 31.97 -9.60
CA ASP A 19 -20.07 33.29 -9.37
C ASP A 19 -21.57 33.28 -9.65
N GLY A 20 -21.98 32.65 -10.76
CA GLY A 20 -23.40 32.49 -11.15
C GLY A 20 -24.16 31.62 -10.12
N GLU A 21 -23.61 30.50 -9.71
CA GLU A 21 -24.21 29.62 -8.68
C GLU A 21 -24.43 30.36 -7.36
N ALA A 22 -23.43 31.12 -6.89
CA ALA A 22 -23.54 31.87 -5.64
C ALA A 22 -24.64 32.94 -5.73
N LYS A 23 -24.71 33.68 -6.83
CA LYS A 23 -25.74 34.71 -7.07
C LYS A 23 -27.15 34.08 -7.14
N VAL A 24 -27.32 33.00 -7.90
CA VAL A 24 -28.59 32.26 -8.02
C VAL A 24 -29.04 31.73 -6.66
N TYR A 25 -28.16 31.11 -5.92
CA TYR A 25 -28.48 30.58 -4.59
C TYR A 25 -28.94 31.68 -3.62
N LEU A 26 -28.22 32.82 -3.55
CA LEU A 26 -28.59 33.95 -2.68
C LEU A 26 -29.91 34.62 -3.09
N GLN A 27 -30.19 34.69 -4.37
CA GLN A 27 -31.47 35.22 -4.86
C GLN A 27 -32.64 34.26 -4.53
N LEU A 28 -32.45 32.95 -4.66
CA LEU A 28 -33.44 31.97 -4.23
C LEU A 28 -33.65 32.01 -2.71
N LEU A 29 -32.59 32.21 -1.94
CA LEU A 29 -32.68 32.29 -0.48
C LEU A 29 -33.53 33.48 -0.02
N SER A 30 -33.56 34.59 -0.79
CA SER A 30 -34.41 35.73 -0.51
C SER A 30 -35.90 35.51 -0.83
N ARG A 31 -36.27 34.37 -1.40
CA ARG A 31 -37.62 34.00 -1.82
C ARG A 31 -38.20 32.87 -0.98
N PRO A 32 -38.88 33.14 0.15
CA PRO A 32 -39.29 32.10 1.12
C PRO A 32 -40.19 31.00 0.57
N GLN A 33 -40.92 31.28 -0.55
CA GLN A 33 -41.81 30.32 -1.20
C GLN A 33 -41.21 29.71 -2.48
N GLY A 34 -39.90 29.92 -2.70
CA GLY A 34 -39.22 29.53 -3.93
C GLY A 34 -39.66 30.35 -5.14
N GLU A 35 -39.25 29.94 -6.33
CA GLU A 35 -39.59 30.55 -7.60
C GLU A 35 -40.14 29.51 -8.57
N MET A 36 -41.02 29.90 -9.50
CA MET A 36 -41.50 29.01 -10.55
C MET A 36 -40.40 28.77 -11.58
N LEU A 37 -40.28 27.52 -12.05
CA LEU A 37 -39.17 27.09 -12.93
C LEU A 37 -39.14 27.88 -14.25
N ASP A 38 -40.30 28.23 -14.78
CA ASP A 38 -40.47 29.03 -16.00
C ASP A 38 -40.15 30.53 -15.82
N LYS A 39 -40.18 31.01 -14.58
CA LYS A 39 -39.87 32.42 -14.25
C LYS A 39 -38.49 32.62 -13.68
N VAL A 40 -37.85 31.55 -13.25
CA VAL A 40 -36.53 31.58 -12.57
C VAL A 40 -35.49 32.25 -13.46
N VAL A 41 -35.44 31.85 -14.73
CA VAL A 41 -34.40 32.31 -15.67
C VAL A 41 -34.50 33.81 -15.98
N THR A 42 -35.73 34.34 -16.00
CA THR A 42 -35.97 35.78 -16.26
C THR A 42 -35.92 36.65 -15.00
N ALA A 43 -35.91 36.03 -13.83
CA ALA A 43 -35.97 36.71 -12.53
C ALA A 43 -34.59 36.97 -11.90
N PHE A 44 -33.53 36.50 -12.51
CA PHE A 44 -32.15 36.68 -12.02
C PHE A 44 -31.38 37.78 -12.80
N GLU A 45 -30.56 38.51 -12.09
CA GLU A 45 -29.71 39.57 -12.64
C GLU A 45 -28.43 39.00 -13.33
N ILE A 46 -28.58 37.86 -14.05
CA ILE A 46 -27.51 37.21 -14.79
C ILE A 46 -28.05 36.75 -16.16
N PRO A 47 -27.18 36.48 -17.15
CA PRO A 47 -27.60 36.00 -18.46
C PRO A 47 -28.38 34.67 -18.33
N THR A 48 -29.40 34.50 -19.17
CA THR A 48 -30.34 33.36 -19.15
C THR A 48 -29.63 32.02 -19.20
N SER A 49 -28.64 31.88 -20.10
CA SER A 49 -27.87 30.62 -20.24
C SER A 49 -27.03 30.31 -18.99
N GLU A 50 -26.45 31.31 -18.37
CA GLU A 50 -25.66 31.17 -17.14
C GLU A 50 -26.56 30.80 -15.95
N ALA A 51 -27.80 31.33 -15.90
CA ALA A 51 -28.77 30.99 -14.88
C ALA A 51 -29.21 29.54 -14.99
N GLU A 52 -29.50 29.03 -16.20
CA GLU A 52 -29.88 27.65 -16.44
C GLU A 52 -28.77 26.66 -16.04
N ASP A 53 -27.53 26.92 -16.46
CA ASP A 53 -26.37 26.11 -16.11
C ASP A 53 -26.10 26.10 -14.59
N SER A 54 -26.22 27.28 -13.97
CA SER A 54 -26.05 27.43 -12.52
C SER A 54 -27.13 26.68 -11.74
N LEU A 55 -28.39 26.73 -12.19
CA LEU A 55 -29.50 26.01 -11.56
C LEU A 55 -29.32 24.50 -11.67
N LYS A 56 -28.95 24.01 -12.85
CA LYS A 56 -28.67 22.57 -13.05
C LYS A 56 -27.52 22.12 -12.14
N SER A 57 -26.45 22.86 -12.10
CA SER A 57 -25.31 22.54 -11.23
C SER A 57 -25.67 22.60 -9.74
N LEU A 58 -26.44 23.58 -9.29
CA LEU A 58 -26.94 23.66 -7.91
C LEU A 58 -27.88 22.49 -7.56
N ALA A 59 -28.70 22.02 -8.51
CA ALA A 59 -29.53 20.84 -8.31
C ALA A 59 -28.71 19.57 -8.21
N ASP A 60 -27.73 19.37 -9.10
CA ASP A 60 -26.79 18.24 -9.06
C ASP A 60 -25.94 18.23 -7.77
N LYS A 61 -25.62 19.40 -7.25
CA LYS A 61 -24.97 19.58 -5.95
C LYS A 61 -25.93 19.36 -4.77
N GLY A 62 -27.25 19.30 -5.03
CA GLY A 62 -28.28 19.19 -3.99
C GLY A 62 -28.40 20.44 -3.12
N LEU A 63 -28.11 21.61 -3.67
CA LEU A 63 -28.14 22.91 -2.97
C LEU A 63 -29.46 23.64 -3.21
N VAL A 64 -30.25 23.19 -4.19
CA VAL A 64 -31.63 23.58 -4.44
C VAL A 64 -32.50 22.35 -4.53
N GLN A 65 -33.80 22.52 -4.25
CA GLN A 65 -34.83 21.49 -4.41
C GLN A 65 -35.82 21.90 -5.48
N ILE A 66 -36.16 20.98 -6.37
CA ILE A 66 -37.17 21.17 -7.40
C ILE A 66 -38.41 20.35 -6.99
N SER A 67 -39.50 21.02 -6.75
CA SER A 67 -40.76 20.39 -6.33
C SER A 67 -41.97 21.03 -7.09
N ARG A 68 -42.76 20.22 -7.77
CA ARG A 68 -43.99 20.65 -8.47
C ARG A 68 -43.83 21.93 -9.29
N ASN A 69 -42.81 22.03 -10.12
CA ASN A 69 -42.50 23.20 -10.94
C ASN A 69 -42.03 24.45 -10.18
N ARG A 70 -41.52 24.27 -8.94
CA ARG A 70 -40.86 25.33 -8.15
C ARG A 70 -39.45 24.91 -7.75
N ILE A 71 -38.59 25.90 -7.69
CA ILE A 71 -37.22 25.76 -7.16
C ILE A 71 -37.09 26.53 -5.84
N GLU A 72 -36.54 25.86 -4.83
CA GLU A 72 -36.33 26.42 -3.51
C GLU A 72 -34.86 26.22 -3.10
N ALA A 73 -34.30 27.22 -2.42
CA ALA A 73 -32.97 27.09 -1.82
C ALA A 73 -33.01 26.08 -0.65
N VAL A 74 -32.05 25.18 -0.61
CA VAL A 74 -31.85 24.33 0.56
C VAL A 74 -31.31 25.18 1.71
N GLN A 75 -31.65 24.81 2.94
CA GLN A 75 -31.26 25.55 4.14
C GLN A 75 -29.72 25.76 4.19
N PRO A 76 -29.23 26.98 4.48
CA PRO A 76 -27.82 27.34 4.43
C PRO A 76 -26.92 26.42 5.24
N ARG A 77 -27.37 25.96 6.41
CA ARG A 77 -26.62 25.01 7.27
C ARG A 77 -26.32 23.69 6.52
N ILE A 78 -27.31 23.18 5.80
CA ILE A 78 -27.17 21.92 5.02
C ILE A 78 -26.26 22.15 3.82
N VAL A 79 -26.40 23.31 3.14
CA VAL A 79 -25.56 23.72 2.01
C VAL A 79 -24.08 23.76 2.42
N VAL A 80 -23.76 24.46 3.49
CA VAL A 80 -22.38 24.58 3.99
C VAL A 80 -21.81 23.18 4.35
N GLN A 81 -22.58 22.33 5.01
CA GLN A 81 -22.14 20.96 5.33
C GLN A 81 -21.85 20.13 4.07
N ARG A 82 -22.75 20.16 3.08
CA ARG A 82 -22.56 19.43 1.81
C ARG A 82 -21.34 19.94 1.02
N MET A 83 -21.15 21.25 1.00
CA MET A 83 -19.99 21.85 0.31
C MET A 83 -18.68 21.46 0.97
N LEU A 84 -18.60 21.53 2.29
CA LEU A 84 -17.42 21.10 3.05
C LEU A 84 -17.10 19.62 2.83
N GLU A 85 -18.12 18.77 2.86
CA GLU A 85 -17.95 17.33 2.63
C GLU A 85 -17.47 17.03 1.21
N ARG A 86 -18.02 17.71 0.20
CA ARG A 86 -17.54 17.59 -1.19
C ARG A 86 -16.10 18.04 -1.33
N ARG A 87 -15.74 19.18 -0.74
CA ARG A 87 -14.38 19.71 -0.80
C ARG A 87 -13.40 18.74 -0.12
N ARG A 88 -13.78 18.19 1.03
CA ARG A 88 -12.98 17.19 1.73
C ARG A 88 -12.73 15.97 0.87
N LYS A 89 -13.77 15.39 0.27
CA LYS A 89 -13.64 14.23 -0.64
C LYS A 89 -12.76 14.52 -1.85
N SER A 90 -12.88 15.73 -2.44
CA SER A 90 -12.03 16.14 -3.55
C SER A 90 -10.56 16.21 -3.14
N VAL A 91 -10.26 16.85 -2.02
CA VAL A 91 -8.88 16.96 -1.51
C VAL A 91 -8.30 15.60 -1.13
N GLU A 92 -9.09 14.72 -0.53
CA GLU A 92 -8.66 13.35 -0.20
C GLU A 92 -8.35 12.54 -1.48
N ALA A 93 -9.15 12.68 -2.53
CA ALA A 93 -8.91 12.02 -3.81
C ALA A 93 -7.65 12.57 -4.50
N GLU A 94 -7.47 13.90 -4.52
CA GLU A 94 -6.27 14.55 -5.05
C GLU A 94 -5.00 14.07 -4.31
N LEU A 95 -5.04 14.07 -2.97
CA LEU A 95 -3.92 13.62 -2.15
C LEU A 95 -3.58 12.15 -2.37
N THR A 96 -4.60 11.31 -2.54
CA THR A 96 -4.41 9.89 -2.86
C THR A 96 -3.74 9.70 -4.22
N GLN A 97 -4.17 10.48 -5.22
CA GLN A 97 -3.57 10.45 -6.56
C GLN A 97 -2.13 10.96 -6.53
N ASP A 98 -1.87 12.07 -5.83
CA ASP A 98 -0.52 12.63 -5.68
C ASP A 98 0.41 11.66 -4.97
N SER A 99 -0.07 10.97 -3.93
CA SER A 99 0.70 9.94 -3.22
C SER A 99 1.04 8.77 -4.14
N SER A 100 0.09 8.35 -4.99
CA SER A 100 0.32 7.30 -5.99
C SER A 100 1.37 7.73 -7.03
N ASN A 101 1.24 8.96 -7.53
CA ASN A 101 2.19 9.54 -8.49
C ASN A 101 3.60 9.69 -7.89
N ALA A 102 3.70 10.12 -6.63
CA ALA A 102 4.98 10.23 -5.93
C ALA A 102 5.70 8.88 -5.79
N LEU A 103 4.96 7.83 -5.39
CA LEU A 103 5.52 6.47 -5.31
C LEU A 103 5.95 5.93 -6.69
N ALA A 104 5.18 6.23 -7.74
CA ALA A 104 5.56 5.83 -9.09
C ALA A 104 6.82 6.56 -9.57
N LEU A 105 6.92 7.85 -9.28
CA LEU A 105 8.08 8.67 -9.62
C LEU A 105 9.34 8.20 -8.87
N GLU A 106 9.24 7.91 -7.58
CA GLU A 106 10.32 7.35 -6.76
C GLU A 106 10.88 6.07 -7.41
N LYS A 107 10.00 5.12 -7.77
CA LYS A 107 10.39 3.87 -8.44
C LYS A 107 11.13 4.08 -9.77
N ILE A 108 10.82 5.15 -10.49
CA ILE A 108 11.46 5.47 -11.77
C ILE A 108 12.80 6.18 -11.54
N LEU A 109 12.86 7.12 -10.62
CA LEU A 109 14.04 7.98 -10.45
C LEU A 109 15.11 7.38 -9.55
N GLU A 110 14.73 6.58 -8.55
CA GLU A 110 15.68 5.95 -7.62
C GLU A 110 16.75 5.11 -8.36
N PRO A 111 16.38 4.21 -9.30
CA PRO A 111 17.36 3.46 -10.08
C PRO A 111 18.31 4.36 -10.87
N VAL A 112 17.77 5.38 -11.54
CA VAL A 112 18.56 6.33 -12.35
C VAL A 112 19.55 7.12 -11.48
N TYR A 113 19.13 7.52 -10.28
CA TYR A 113 19.98 8.20 -9.32
C TYR A 113 21.20 7.34 -8.92
N TRP A 114 20.95 6.09 -8.55
CA TRP A 114 22.02 5.17 -8.12
C TRP A 114 22.96 4.78 -9.25
N GLU A 115 22.42 4.52 -10.45
CA GLU A 115 23.22 4.26 -11.65
C GLU A 115 24.21 5.41 -11.95
N ASN A 116 23.70 6.63 -11.97
CA ASN A 116 24.53 7.80 -12.28
C ASN A 116 25.53 8.18 -11.16
N ARG A 117 25.17 7.92 -9.92
CA ARG A 117 26.00 8.34 -8.77
C ARG A 117 27.03 7.31 -8.33
N LEU A 118 26.70 6.04 -8.40
CA LEU A 118 27.55 4.95 -7.93
C LEU A 118 28.09 4.07 -9.07
N GLY A 119 27.63 4.24 -10.29
CA GLY A 119 27.95 3.34 -11.42
C GLY A 119 27.43 1.90 -11.19
N VAL A 120 26.48 1.73 -10.25
CA VAL A 120 25.89 0.43 -9.89
C VAL A 120 24.57 0.28 -10.61
N ARG A 121 24.37 -0.85 -11.27
CA ARG A 121 23.05 -1.14 -11.87
C ARG A 121 21.99 -1.23 -10.78
N SER A 122 20.81 -0.71 -11.05
CA SER A 122 19.69 -0.75 -10.09
C SER A 122 19.39 -2.16 -9.58
N GLU A 123 19.65 -3.18 -10.38
CA GLU A 123 19.50 -4.59 -10.05
C GLU A 123 20.54 -5.09 -9.01
N GLU A 124 21.65 -4.36 -8.83
CA GLU A 124 22.72 -4.72 -7.90
C GLU A 124 22.60 -4.05 -6.54
N ILE A 125 21.59 -3.19 -6.36
CA ILE A 125 21.38 -2.47 -5.10
C ILE A 125 20.90 -3.42 -4.01
N ILE A 126 21.43 -3.24 -2.81
CA ILE A 126 20.91 -3.88 -1.61
C ILE A 126 19.85 -2.96 -1.03
N GLU A 127 18.59 -3.26 -1.32
CA GLU A 127 17.44 -2.45 -0.96
C GLU A 127 17.03 -2.70 0.50
N PRO A 128 17.00 -1.66 1.37
CA PRO A 128 16.57 -1.83 2.75
C PRO A 128 15.05 -1.94 2.83
N LEU A 129 14.55 -2.99 3.46
CA LEU A 129 13.14 -3.17 3.78
C LEU A 129 12.80 -2.45 5.10
N ARG A 130 11.54 -2.09 5.31
CA ARG A 130 11.12 -1.29 6.48
C ARG A 130 11.27 -2.05 7.79
N ASP A 131 10.77 -3.28 7.84
CA ASP A 131 10.68 -4.11 9.05
C ASP A 131 10.50 -5.59 8.71
N LEU A 132 10.22 -6.43 9.72
CA LEU A 132 9.99 -7.87 9.54
C LEU A 132 8.71 -8.17 8.76
N VAL A 133 7.67 -7.33 8.87
CA VAL A 133 6.41 -7.54 8.13
C VAL A 133 6.66 -7.32 6.63
N ASP A 134 7.38 -6.28 6.30
CA ASP A 134 7.80 -6.00 4.93
C ASP A 134 8.70 -7.12 4.36
N MET A 135 9.63 -7.64 5.17
CA MET A 135 10.43 -8.80 4.82
C MET A 135 9.60 -10.04 4.51
N GLU A 136 8.57 -10.31 5.31
CA GLU A 136 7.69 -11.46 5.14
C GLU A 136 6.83 -11.33 3.87
N LEU A 137 6.34 -10.13 3.57
CA LEU A 137 5.62 -9.82 2.33
C LEU A 137 6.52 -10.01 1.09
N HIS A 138 7.76 -9.50 1.13
CA HIS A 138 8.71 -9.70 0.05
C HIS A 138 9.10 -11.19 -0.10
N THR A 139 9.26 -11.92 1.01
CA THR A 139 9.49 -13.36 0.97
C THR A 139 8.35 -14.09 0.29
N ALA A 140 7.10 -13.77 0.63
CA ALA A 140 5.92 -14.35 -0.03
C ALA A 140 5.87 -14.00 -1.53
N GLN A 141 6.22 -12.78 -1.89
CA GLN A 141 6.25 -12.31 -3.28
C GLN A 141 7.29 -13.06 -4.12
N ILE A 142 8.56 -13.17 -3.65
CA ILE A 142 9.60 -13.89 -4.41
C ILE A 142 9.31 -15.39 -4.51
N LEU A 143 8.73 -16.02 -3.47
CA LEU A 143 8.25 -17.41 -3.54
C LEU A 143 7.09 -17.57 -4.54
N GLY A 144 6.20 -16.57 -4.61
CA GLY A 144 5.12 -16.52 -5.59
C GLY A 144 5.60 -16.47 -7.05
N ASN A 145 6.75 -15.82 -7.28
CA ASN A 145 7.37 -15.68 -8.60
C ASN A 145 8.38 -16.79 -8.93
N ALA A 146 8.69 -17.68 -7.98
CA ALA A 146 9.65 -18.75 -8.17
C ALA A 146 9.32 -19.65 -9.36
N THR A 147 10.36 -20.02 -10.14
CA THR A 147 10.25 -20.84 -11.33
C THR A 147 11.00 -22.18 -11.23
N LYS A 148 11.99 -22.28 -10.37
CA LYS A 148 12.85 -23.48 -10.24
C LYS A 148 13.00 -23.94 -8.79
N GLU A 149 13.53 -23.09 -7.93
CA GLU A 149 13.83 -23.45 -6.55
C GLU A 149 13.78 -22.28 -5.56
N GLY A 150 13.54 -22.62 -4.29
CA GLY A 150 13.71 -21.73 -3.17
C GLY A 150 14.55 -22.38 -2.07
N VAL A 151 15.52 -21.66 -1.50
CA VAL A 151 16.29 -22.11 -0.35
C VAL A 151 16.13 -21.13 0.81
N ILE A 152 15.93 -21.65 2.01
CA ILE A 152 15.55 -20.86 3.18
C ILE A 152 16.44 -21.19 4.38
N PHE A 153 17.09 -20.17 4.95
CA PHE A 153 17.62 -20.19 6.29
C PHE A 153 16.55 -19.72 7.28
N ALA A 154 16.13 -20.57 8.17
CA ALA A 154 14.96 -20.30 9.02
C ALA A 154 15.12 -20.76 10.46
N GLU A 155 16.26 -20.57 11.08
CA GLU A 155 16.53 -20.99 12.47
C GLU A 155 15.36 -21.77 13.14
N THR A 156 14.51 -21.08 13.94
CA THR A 156 13.30 -21.69 14.54
C THR A 156 12.06 -21.62 13.64
N PHE A 157 12.14 -20.91 12.52
CA PHE A 157 11.02 -20.65 11.61
C PHE A 157 9.77 -20.06 12.29
N GLY A 158 9.98 -19.17 13.26
CA GLY A 158 8.89 -18.55 14.01
C GLY A 158 7.91 -17.70 13.17
N TRP A 159 8.27 -17.39 11.93
CA TRP A 159 7.48 -16.65 10.94
C TRP A 159 6.80 -17.57 9.91
N TYR A 160 6.84 -18.89 10.10
CA TYR A 160 6.29 -19.89 9.20
C TYR A 160 4.83 -19.62 8.81
N ASP A 161 3.98 -19.33 9.79
CA ASP A 161 2.55 -19.13 9.56
C ASP A 161 2.25 -17.98 8.57
N LYS A 162 3.14 -17.01 8.47
CA LYS A 162 2.99 -15.85 7.57
C LYS A 162 3.34 -16.15 6.11
N VAL A 163 4.16 -17.16 5.86
CA VAL A 163 4.60 -17.54 4.51
C VAL A 163 4.14 -18.96 4.11
N ARG A 164 3.46 -19.65 5.00
CA ARG A 164 2.99 -21.02 4.82
C ARG A 164 2.26 -21.23 3.51
N GLU A 165 1.27 -20.39 3.24
CA GLU A 165 0.48 -20.44 2.00
C GLU A 165 1.35 -20.28 0.75
N SER A 166 2.29 -19.34 0.76
CA SER A 166 3.20 -19.11 -0.36
C SER A 166 4.15 -20.29 -0.59
N LEU A 167 4.58 -20.98 0.47
CA LEU A 167 5.39 -22.20 0.37
C LEU A 167 4.59 -23.34 -0.25
N PHE A 168 3.35 -23.54 0.17
CA PHE A 168 2.48 -24.57 -0.37
C PHE A 168 2.18 -24.33 -1.85
N GLN A 169 1.80 -23.12 -2.20
CA GLN A 169 1.56 -22.75 -3.59
C GLN A 169 2.80 -22.89 -4.48
N ALA A 170 3.99 -22.54 -3.97
CA ALA A 170 5.24 -22.75 -4.69
C ALA A 170 5.51 -24.25 -4.90
N HIS A 171 5.33 -25.07 -3.87
CA HIS A 171 5.47 -26.52 -3.97
C HIS A 171 4.48 -27.12 -4.97
N ASP A 172 3.20 -26.73 -4.94
CA ASP A 172 2.16 -27.20 -5.87
C ASP A 172 2.47 -26.86 -7.35
N ARG A 173 3.20 -25.77 -7.57
CA ARG A 173 3.75 -25.43 -8.91
C ARG A 173 4.98 -26.26 -9.31
N GLY A 174 5.44 -27.17 -8.45
CA GLY A 174 6.61 -28.01 -8.69
C GLY A 174 7.95 -27.33 -8.37
N ILE A 175 7.96 -26.24 -7.63
CA ILE A 175 9.18 -25.56 -7.20
C ILE A 175 9.88 -26.39 -6.13
N ARG A 176 11.18 -26.64 -6.33
CA ARG A 176 11.98 -27.36 -5.34
C ARG A 176 12.29 -26.47 -4.14
N LEU A 177 11.72 -26.79 -2.99
CA LEU A 177 11.95 -26.05 -1.74
C LEU A 177 12.92 -26.82 -0.82
N ARG A 178 13.95 -26.14 -0.34
CA ARG A 178 14.92 -26.65 0.64
C ARG A 178 14.99 -25.70 1.84
N ILE A 179 14.74 -26.22 3.02
CA ILE A 179 14.72 -25.42 4.25
C ILE A 179 15.72 -25.97 5.24
N LEU A 180 16.66 -25.15 5.67
CA LEU A 180 17.58 -25.43 6.75
C LEU A 180 17.09 -24.75 8.02
N MET A 181 16.90 -25.52 9.10
CA MET A 181 16.39 -24.99 10.37
C MET A 181 16.96 -25.72 11.58
N MET A 182 16.82 -25.14 12.75
CA MET A 182 17.14 -25.78 14.04
C MET A 182 15.88 -26.48 14.56
N ALA A 183 15.78 -27.78 14.37
CA ALA A 183 14.65 -28.58 14.83
C ALA A 183 15.00 -29.22 16.20
N ASN A 184 15.03 -28.40 17.25
CA ASN A 184 15.50 -28.81 18.60
C ASN A 184 14.37 -28.96 19.63
N ASP A 185 13.17 -28.52 19.32
CA ASP A 185 12.00 -28.55 20.21
C ASP A 185 10.77 -29.07 19.48
N GLU A 186 9.72 -29.37 20.25
CA GLU A 186 8.48 -29.92 19.70
C GLU A 186 7.83 -29.03 18.64
N SER A 187 7.90 -27.71 18.82
CA SER A 187 7.27 -26.77 17.89
C SER A 187 8.01 -26.69 16.55
N THR A 188 9.33 -26.69 16.58
CA THR A 188 10.18 -26.69 15.38
C THR A 188 10.13 -28.03 14.65
N LEU A 189 10.11 -29.14 15.38
CA LEU A 189 9.91 -30.49 14.82
C LEU A 189 8.54 -30.62 14.15
N LYS A 190 7.47 -30.10 14.77
CA LYS A 190 6.14 -30.12 14.17
C LYS A 190 6.12 -29.37 12.83
N ARG A 191 6.71 -28.17 12.76
CA ARG A 191 6.82 -27.39 11.51
C ARG A 191 7.61 -28.14 10.44
N ALA A 192 8.73 -28.74 10.83
CA ALA A 192 9.55 -29.52 9.91
C ALA A 192 8.78 -30.71 9.31
N ARG A 193 8.06 -31.47 10.14
CA ARG A 193 7.23 -32.60 9.69
C ARG A 193 6.06 -32.16 8.80
N GLU A 194 5.41 -31.05 9.12
CA GLU A 194 4.36 -30.48 8.25
C GLU A 194 4.90 -30.14 6.85
N LEU A 195 6.07 -29.50 6.77
CA LEU A 195 6.74 -29.20 5.52
C LEU A 195 7.16 -30.47 4.75
N GLN A 196 7.74 -31.44 5.44
CA GLN A 196 8.10 -32.74 4.82
C GLN A 196 6.86 -33.49 4.32
N GLY A 197 5.75 -33.43 5.05
CA GLY A 197 4.48 -34.07 4.68
C GLY A 197 3.91 -33.58 3.34
N ILE A 198 4.26 -32.39 2.91
CA ILE A 198 3.91 -31.84 1.58
C ILE A 198 5.03 -31.99 0.55
N GLY A 199 6.16 -32.62 0.86
CA GLY A 199 7.26 -32.83 -0.07
C GLY A 199 8.38 -31.80 -0.04
N VAL A 200 8.34 -30.82 0.86
CA VAL A 200 9.44 -29.84 1.05
C VAL A 200 10.63 -30.53 1.72
N GLN A 201 11.83 -30.32 1.22
CA GLN A 201 13.03 -30.86 1.81
C GLN A 201 13.46 -30.03 3.02
N VAL A 202 13.51 -30.64 4.20
CA VAL A 202 13.92 -29.97 5.44
C VAL A 202 15.10 -30.70 6.05
N ARG A 203 16.12 -29.96 6.47
CA ARG A 203 17.26 -30.46 7.23
C ARG A 203 17.47 -29.71 8.54
N HIS A 204 17.88 -30.45 9.56
CA HIS A 204 18.33 -29.85 10.82
C HIS A 204 19.77 -29.39 10.70
N CYS A 205 20.05 -28.16 11.10
CA CYS A 205 21.42 -27.62 11.18
C CYS A 205 22.12 -28.20 12.41
N THR A 206 23.17 -28.94 12.21
CA THR A 206 23.97 -29.60 13.29
C THR A 206 25.06 -28.69 13.86
N GLU A 207 25.46 -27.71 13.09
CA GLU A 207 26.50 -26.74 13.45
C GLU A 207 25.90 -25.51 14.16
N GLU A 208 26.79 -24.66 14.70
CA GLU A 208 26.41 -23.37 15.23
C GLU A 208 25.65 -22.56 14.16
N TRP A 209 24.46 -22.02 14.53
CA TRP A 209 23.65 -21.27 13.61
C TRP A 209 24.31 -19.97 13.18
N TYR A 210 24.34 -19.70 11.88
CA TYR A 210 24.66 -18.37 11.41
C TYR A 210 23.55 -17.39 11.86
N PRO A 211 23.91 -16.22 12.39
CA PRO A 211 22.92 -15.24 12.82
C PRO A 211 22.22 -14.57 11.61
N VAL A 212 21.72 -15.40 10.71
CA VAL A 212 21.06 -14.97 9.47
C VAL A 212 19.73 -15.66 9.31
N ARG A 213 18.77 -14.91 8.79
CA ARG A 213 17.51 -15.40 8.23
C ARG A 213 17.46 -14.95 6.78
N GLY A 214 17.06 -15.81 5.87
CA GLY A 214 16.94 -15.40 4.49
C GLY A 214 16.27 -16.43 3.59
N THR A 215 15.76 -15.93 2.48
CA THR A 215 15.13 -16.71 1.42
C THR A 215 15.75 -16.31 0.10
N LEU A 216 16.35 -17.27 -0.60
CA LEU A 216 16.91 -17.11 -1.94
C LEU A 216 16.06 -17.89 -2.92
N VAL A 217 15.64 -17.26 -4.02
CA VAL A 217 14.83 -17.86 -5.06
C VAL A 217 15.56 -17.82 -6.40
N ASP A 218 15.60 -18.94 -7.11
CA ASP A 218 16.11 -19.12 -8.47
C ASP A 218 17.54 -18.61 -8.71
N ASP A 219 18.35 -18.39 -7.67
CA ASP A 219 19.65 -17.70 -7.72
C ASP A 219 19.59 -16.27 -8.24
N GLN A 220 18.45 -15.63 -8.12
CA GLN A 220 18.20 -14.29 -8.67
C GLN A 220 17.70 -13.27 -7.66
N GLU A 221 16.97 -13.71 -6.64
CA GLU A 221 16.33 -12.82 -5.67
C GLU A 221 16.58 -13.31 -4.25
N LEU A 222 17.13 -12.42 -3.42
CA LEU A 222 17.44 -12.70 -2.03
C LEU A 222 16.80 -11.69 -1.09
N VAL A 223 16.00 -12.19 -0.14
CA VAL A 223 15.52 -11.44 1.03
C VAL A 223 16.24 -11.96 2.25
N PHE A 224 16.88 -11.08 3.01
CA PHE A 224 17.67 -11.52 4.17
C PHE A 224 17.69 -10.50 5.31
N LEU A 225 18.08 -11.00 6.47
CA LEU A 225 18.34 -10.19 7.65
C LEU A 225 19.46 -10.84 8.47
N ILE A 226 20.20 -10.03 9.22
CA ILE A 226 21.25 -10.47 10.15
C ILE A 226 20.80 -10.12 11.57
N TRP A 227 20.92 -11.08 12.49
CA TRP A 227 20.67 -10.85 13.90
C TRP A 227 21.91 -10.23 14.56
N ALA A 228 21.72 -9.15 15.30
CA ALA A 228 22.78 -8.54 16.11
C ALA A 228 22.93 -9.22 17.47
N THR A 229 21.80 -9.73 18.00
CA THR A 229 21.78 -10.47 19.27
C THR A 229 22.18 -11.92 18.99
N ARG A 230 23.24 -12.37 19.68
CA ARG A 230 23.74 -13.76 19.59
C ARG A 230 23.16 -14.68 20.66
N GLU A 231 22.64 -14.12 21.75
CA GLU A 231 22.05 -14.86 22.85
C GLU A 231 20.64 -15.30 22.52
N ARG A 232 20.34 -16.59 22.73
CA ARG A 232 19.05 -17.20 22.35
C ARG A 232 17.89 -16.86 23.28
N GLU A 233 18.16 -16.45 24.52
CA GLU A 233 17.13 -16.23 25.56
C GLU A 233 16.79 -14.74 25.78
N VAL A 234 16.97 -13.91 24.78
CA VAL A 234 16.67 -12.48 24.91
C VAL A 234 15.20 -12.22 24.61
N ILE A 235 14.50 -11.56 25.53
CA ILE A 235 13.08 -11.20 25.40
C ILE A 235 12.80 -10.36 24.15
N ARG A 236 13.77 -9.57 23.70
CA ARG A 236 13.69 -8.77 22.48
C ARG A 236 14.99 -8.86 21.68
N PRO A 237 15.10 -9.80 20.75
CA PRO A 237 16.29 -9.91 19.93
C PRO A 237 16.44 -8.67 19.03
N VAL A 238 17.66 -8.18 18.94
CA VAL A 238 18.02 -7.05 18.07
C VAL A 238 18.49 -7.61 16.73
N TYR A 239 18.01 -7.03 15.66
CA TYR A 239 18.41 -7.37 14.29
C TYR A 239 18.77 -6.13 13.50
N TYR A 240 19.64 -6.31 12.50
CA TYR A 240 19.89 -5.29 11.50
C TYR A 240 18.70 -5.21 10.55
N ARG A 241 18.49 -4.04 9.97
CA ARG A 241 17.38 -3.81 9.02
C ARG A 241 17.35 -4.90 7.96
N PRO A 242 16.18 -5.49 7.62
CA PRO A 242 16.09 -6.48 6.56
C PRO A 242 16.40 -5.85 5.20
N HIS A 243 16.84 -6.66 4.25
CA HIS A 243 17.20 -6.22 2.90
C HIS A 243 16.66 -7.18 1.84
N TYR A 244 16.42 -6.62 0.65
CA TYR A 244 16.19 -7.35 -0.58
C TYR A 244 17.28 -7.00 -1.59
N THR A 245 17.67 -7.96 -2.44
CA THR A 245 18.68 -7.72 -3.46
C THR A 245 18.63 -8.74 -4.60
N LYS A 246 19.07 -8.30 -5.78
CA LYS A 246 19.44 -9.13 -6.93
C LYS A 246 20.94 -9.14 -7.17
N ASN A 247 21.74 -8.63 -6.25
CA ASN A 247 23.20 -8.59 -6.37
C ASN A 247 23.79 -10.00 -6.47
N ALA A 248 24.36 -10.32 -7.63
CA ALA A 248 24.85 -11.66 -7.94
C ALA A 248 25.98 -12.10 -7.00
N GLY A 249 26.82 -11.18 -6.51
CA GLY A 249 27.90 -11.48 -5.57
C GLY A 249 27.37 -11.92 -4.21
N LEU A 250 26.40 -11.16 -3.66
CA LEU A 250 25.80 -11.49 -2.37
C LEU A 250 24.96 -12.77 -2.46
N ILE A 251 24.23 -12.95 -3.54
CA ILE A 251 23.44 -14.18 -3.82
C ILE A 251 24.36 -15.39 -3.84
N ARG A 252 25.52 -15.32 -4.51
CA ARG A 252 26.51 -16.41 -4.52
C ARG A 252 27.01 -16.73 -3.12
N VAL A 253 27.40 -15.74 -2.35
CA VAL A 253 27.88 -15.93 -0.96
C VAL A 253 26.79 -16.62 -0.13
N PHE A 254 25.54 -16.17 -0.25
CA PHE A 254 24.42 -16.77 0.48
C PHE A 254 24.13 -18.20 0.03
N ARG A 255 24.21 -18.46 -1.28
CA ARG A 255 24.07 -19.80 -1.86
C ARG A 255 25.16 -20.76 -1.35
N ASP A 256 26.43 -20.34 -1.38
CA ASP A 256 27.55 -21.17 -0.95
C ASP A 256 27.44 -21.49 0.54
N ALA A 257 27.08 -20.51 1.36
CA ALA A 257 26.82 -20.71 2.79
C ALA A 257 25.67 -21.68 3.04
N PHE A 258 24.57 -21.54 2.29
CA PHE A 258 23.44 -22.46 2.39
C PHE A 258 23.84 -23.88 1.98
N GLN A 259 24.49 -24.04 0.84
CA GLN A 259 24.87 -25.36 0.30
C GLN A 259 25.79 -26.10 1.26
N LYS A 260 26.80 -25.42 1.80
CA LYS A 260 27.69 -26.00 2.80
C LYS A 260 26.92 -26.52 4.02
N ARG A 261 26.06 -25.67 4.62
CA ARG A 261 25.28 -26.07 5.80
C ARG A 261 24.21 -27.12 5.48
N TRP A 262 23.72 -27.13 4.25
CA TRP A 262 22.79 -28.15 3.77
C TRP A 262 23.44 -29.52 3.71
N GLU A 263 24.67 -29.60 3.21
CA GLU A 263 25.42 -30.85 3.11
C GLU A 263 25.78 -31.42 4.50
N GLU A 264 26.16 -30.55 5.43
CA GLU A 264 26.45 -30.89 6.83
C GLU A 264 25.19 -31.18 7.66
N GLY A 265 24.02 -30.74 7.22
CA GLY A 265 22.75 -30.87 7.95
C GLY A 265 22.23 -32.28 8.03
N ALA A 266 21.62 -32.64 9.17
CA ALA A 266 21.00 -33.92 9.40
C ALA A 266 19.58 -34.00 8.83
N SER A 267 19.19 -35.18 8.35
CA SER A 267 17.80 -35.46 8.03
C SER A 267 16.95 -35.48 9.30
N ILE A 268 15.75 -34.95 9.22
CA ILE A 268 14.78 -35.02 10.32
C ILE A 268 13.93 -36.25 10.08
N GLU A 269 13.91 -37.15 11.06
CA GLU A 269 13.07 -38.32 11.00
C GLU A 269 11.59 -37.93 11.03
N PRO A 270 10.73 -38.57 10.21
CA PRO A 270 9.31 -38.28 10.09
C PRO A 270 8.50 -38.45 11.39
#